data_e739582a3ae2800ecca64890606bb248
#
_entry.id   e739582a3ae2800ecca64890606bb248
#
_cell.length_a   1.000
_cell.length_b   1.000
_cell.length_c   1.000
_cell.angle_alpha   90.00
_cell.angle_beta   90.00
_cell.angle_gamma   90.00
#
_symmetry.space_group_name_H-M   'P 1'
#
loop_
_entity.id
_entity.type
_entity.pdbx_description
1 polymer ?
#
loop_
_entity_poly.entity_id
_entity_poly.type
_entity_poly.pdbx_seq_one_letter_code
_entity_poly.pdbx_strand_id
1 'polypeptide(L)'
;IVQCLVGSEMCIRDRVDSSVYFNSSQVTNVDNLKTNVSNALQSYSDSVDLSKFGGRFKYSKVLNVIDDVDRAITSNITRVRIRRNLRALINQEAQYELCFGNRFHVNSAGFNIKSTGFTIINEPDICYLTDIPNADGRTGALAIVKPIEETGETRIVIGSAGLVDYIKGEVILTTTLITSTVLNDDIIEVQAFPESNDVVGLKDLYLEFDVSKSTINMVKDTISSGEKISGVGFKVTSSYSNGELKRG
;
A
#
# COMPACT_ATOMS: atom_id res chain seq x y z
N ILE A 1 -17.46 16.02 15.47
CA ILE A 1 -16.96 16.48 14.18
C ILE A 1 -15.47 16.70 14.38
N VAL A 2 -14.65 15.71 14.01
CA VAL A 2 -13.19 15.86 14.04
C VAL A 2 -12.82 16.67 12.79
N GLN A 3 -12.48 17.91 13.01
CA GLN A 3 -11.95 18.79 11.98
C GLN A 3 -10.48 18.40 11.81
N CYS A 4 -10.12 17.72 10.72
CA CYS A 4 -8.73 17.43 10.39
C CYS A 4 -7.98 18.75 10.27
N LEU A 5 -7.08 19.02 11.21
CA LEU A 5 -6.31 20.23 11.29
C LEU A 5 -5.19 20.26 10.24
N VAL A 6 -5.01 21.42 9.67
CA VAL A 6 -3.94 21.97 8.82
C VAL A 6 -2.99 20.99 8.15
N GLY A 7 -2.99 21.01 6.80
CA GLY A 7 -1.91 20.46 5.97
C GLY A 7 -2.21 19.15 5.24
N SER A 8 -3.38 18.51 5.41
CA SER A 8 -3.72 17.33 4.62
C SER A 8 -4.62 17.67 3.43
N GLU A 9 -4.29 17.14 2.25
CA GLU A 9 -5.17 17.23 1.09
C GLU A 9 -6.51 16.56 1.37
N MET A 10 -7.61 17.07 0.77
CA MET A 10 -8.96 16.51 0.91
C MET A 10 -9.16 15.21 0.12
N CYS A 11 -8.10 14.51 -0.25
CA CYS A 11 -8.16 13.34 -1.10
C CYS A 11 -7.44 12.16 -0.46
N ILE A 12 -8.12 11.02 -0.34
CA ILE A 12 -7.48 9.72 -0.10
C ILE A 12 -7.17 9.15 -1.47
N ARG A 13 -5.91 8.84 -1.71
CA ARG A 13 -5.45 8.25 -2.96
C ARG A 13 -5.15 6.78 -2.74
N ASP A 14 -5.92 5.95 -3.40
CA ASP A 14 -5.70 4.51 -3.36
C ASP A 14 -4.79 4.09 -4.51
N ARG A 15 -4.02 3.05 -4.30
CA ARG A 15 -3.28 2.38 -5.33
C ARG A 15 -3.29 0.88 -5.09
N VAL A 16 -3.07 0.12 -6.14
CA VAL A 16 -2.97 -1.33 -6.07
C VAL A 16 -1.59 -1.79 -6.48
N ASP A 17 -1.12 -2.83 -5.80
CA ASP A 17 0.01 -3.64 -6.23
C ASP A 17 -0.56 -4.99 -6.66
N SER A 18 -0.60 -5.24 -7.96
CA SER A 18 -1.21 -6.44 -8.53
C SER A 18 -0.17 -7.30 -9.23
N SER A 19 -0.18 -8.60 -8.92
CA SER A 19 0.50 -9.63 -9.69
C SER A 19 -0.55 -10.37 -10.51
N VAL A 20 -0.55 -10.13 -11.82
CA VAL A 20 -1.50 -10.69 -12.77
C VAL A 20 -0.88 -11.92 -13.44
N TYR A 21 -1.47 -13.09 -13.20
CA TYR A 21 -1.02 -14.34 -13.78
C TYR A 21 -1.70 -14.59 -15.11
N PHE A 22 -0.92 -14.98 -16.11
CA PHE A 22 -1.44 -15.19 -17.45
C PHE A 22 -0.89 -16.46 -18.11
N ASN A 23 -1.70 -17.03 -18.99
CA ASN A 23 -1.33 -18.17 -19.84
C ASN A 23 -0.53 -17.67 -21.05
N SER A 24 0.77 -17.97 -21.07
CA SER A 24 1.68 -17.51 -22.12
C SER A 24 1.39 -18.11 -23.50
N SER A 25 0.66 -19.24 -23.59
CA SER A 25 0.29 -19.83 -24.88
C SER A 25 -0.82 -19.05 -25.60
N GLN A 26 -1.54 -18.20 -24.87
CA GLN A 26 -2.66 -17.40 -25.40
C GLN A 26 -2.29 -15.92 -25.58
N VAL A 27 -1.11 -15.48 -25.13
CA VAL A 27 -0.67 -14.10 -25.18
C VAL A 27 0.47 -13.93 -26.19
N THR A 28 0.23 -13.13 -27.21
CA THR A 28 1.25 -12.79 -28.22
C THR A 28 2.20 -11.68 -27.72
N ASN A 29 1.67 -10.72 -26.95
CA ASN A 29 2.44 -9.59 -26.45
C ASN A 29 1.99 -9.24 -25.01
N VAL A 30 2.89 -9.43 -24.06
CA VAL A 30 2.64 -9.21 -22.63
C VAL A 30 2.49 -7.72 -22.30
N ASP A 31 3.23 -6.85 -23.00
CA ASP A 31 3.14 -5.40 -22.76
C ASP A 31 1.79 -4.84 -23.19
N ASN A 32 1.21 -5.37 -24.28
CA ASN A 32 -0.15 -5.00 -24.68
C ASN A 32 -1.17 -5.47 -23.63
N LEU A 33 -1.03 -6.68 -23.10
CA LEU A 33 -1.92 -7.19 -22.04
C LEU A 33 -1.81 -6.32 -20.80
N LYS A 34 -0.60 -5.96 -20.38
CA LYS A 34 -0.37 -5.02 -19.26
C LYS A 34 -1.03 -3.67 -19.49
N THR A 35 -0.90 -3.13 -20.69
CA THR A 35 -1.53 -1.85 -21.09
C THR A 35 -3.04 -1.95 -21.02
N ASN A 36 -3.63 -3.05 -21.49
CA ASN A 36 -5.07 -3.27 -21.41
C ASN A 36 -5.56 -3.34 -19.97
N VAL A 37 -4.82 -4.02 -19.08
CA VAL A 37 -5.13 -4.05 -17.63
C VAL A 37 -5.07 -2.63 -17.06
N SER A 38 -4.05 -1.84 -17.38
CA SER A 38 -3.94 -0.46 -16.93
C SER A 38 -5.10 0.40 -17.40
N ASN A 39 -5.49 0.27 -18.67
CA ASN A 39 -6.61 1.01 -19.24
C ASN A 39 -7.96 0.61 -18.61
N ALA A 40 -8.16 -0.67 -18.32
CA ALA A 40 -9.37 -1.14 -17.64
C ALA A 40 -9.45 -0.59 -16.21
N LEU A 41 -8.34 -0.59 -15.48
CA LEU A 41 -8.27 0.02 -14.15
C LEU A 41 -8.49 1.54 -14.21
N GLN A 42 -7.97 2.23 -15.23
CA GLN A 42 -8.22 3.66 -15.43
C GLN A 42 -9.71 3.93 -15.68
N SER A 43 -10.36 3.14 -16.53
CA SER A 43 -11.79 3.25 -16.78
C SER A 43 -12.63 3.01 -15.51
N TYR A 44 -12.18 2.09 -14.65
CA TYR A 44 -12.80 1.89 -13.34
C TYR A 44 -12.58 3.08 -12.41
N SER A 45 -11.37 3.65 -12.38
CA SER A 45 -11.06 4.86 -11.61
C SER A 45 -11.96 6.04 -11.98
N ASP A 46 -12.19 6.21 -13.28
CA ASP A 46 -13.02 7.31 -13.82
C ASP A 46 -14.53 7.08 -13.63
N SER A 47 -14.90 5.91 -13.06
CA SER A 47 -16.31 5.58 -12.84
C SER A 47 -16.98 6.47 -11.80
N VAL A 48 -18.29 6.72 -11.97
CA VAL A 48 -19.11 7.54 -11.07
C VAL A 48 -19.14 6.98 -9.63
N ASP A 49 -18.89 5.70 -9.45
CA ASP A 49 -18.90 5.05 -8.14
C ASP A 49 -17.73 5.50 -7.25
N LEU A 50 -16.59 5.83 -7.86
CA LEU A 50 -15.39 6.29 -7.15
C LEU A 50 -15.30 7.83 -7.10
N SER A 51 -15.57 8.51 -8.22
CA SER A 51 -15.39 9.96 -8.37
C SER A 51 -16.46 10.79 -7.66
N LYS A 52 -16.77 10.46 -6.40
CA LYS A 52 -17.76 11.20 -5.59
C LYS A 52 -17.38 11.22 -4.12
N PHE A 53 -17.88 12.19 -3.38
CA PHE A 53 -17.79 12.21 -1.93
C PHE A 53 -18.41 10.94 -1.32
N GLY A 54 -17.72 10.30 -0.39
CA GLY A 54 -18.15 9.02 0.18
C GLY A 54 -18.12 7.86 -0.84
N GLY A 55 -17.31 7.96 -1.89
CA GLY A 55 -17.07 6.89 -2.85
C GLY A 55 -16.59 5.62 -2.16
N ARG A 56 -16.81 4.48 -2.81
CA ARG A 56 -16.36 3.17 -2.30
C ARG A 56 -15.48 2.49 -3.33
N PHE A 57 -14.25 2.25 -2.95
CA PHE A 57 -13.38 1.34 -3.66
C PHE A 57 -13.75 -0.10 -3.25
N LYS A 58 -14.27 -0.87 -4.18
CA LYS A 58 -14.68 -2.26 -3.96
C LYS A 58 -13.61 -3.18 -4.50
N TYR A 59 -12.91 -3.86 -3.63
CA TYR A 59 -11.82 -4.78 -3.97
C TYR A 59 -12.24 -5.86 -4.97
N SER A 60 -13.39 -6.51 -4.73
CA SER A 60 -13.91 -7.53 -5.64
C SER A 60 -14.19 -7.02 -7.05
N LYS A 61 -14.60 -5.75 -7.20
CA LYS A 61 -14.76 -5.15 -8.52
C LYS A 61 -13.42 -4.97 -9.23
N VAL A 62 -12.40 -4.56 -8.50
CA VAL A 62 -11.04 -4.40 -9.07
C VAL A 62 -10.49 -5.72 -9.55
N LEU A 63 -10.66 -6.79 -8.75
CA LEU A 63 -10.26 -8.14 -9.18
C LEU A 63 -10.96 -8.54 -10.47
N ASN A 64 -12.29 -8.38 -10.53
CA ASN A 64 -13.07 -8.69 -11.73
C ASN A 64 -12.66 -7.83 -12.93
N VAL A 65 -12.41 -6.54 -12.73
CA VAL A 65 -11.93 -5.64 -13.80
C VAL A 65 -10.62 -6.14 -14.40
N ILE A 66 -9.71 -6.69 -13.58
CA ILE A 66 -8.45 -7.25 -14.05
C ILE A 66 -8.70 -8.58 -14.77
N ASP A 67 -9.50 -9.48 -14.18
CA ASP A 67 -9.74 -10.82 -14.72
C ASP A 67 -10.54 -10.78 -16.05
N ASP A 68 -11.44 -9.81 -16.21
CA ASP A 68 -12.29 -9.66 -17.39
C ASP A 68 -11.56 -9.01 -18.59
N VAL A 69 -10.32 -8.54 -18.43
CA VAL A 69 -9.57 -7.90 -19.52
C VAL A 69 -9.29 -8.85 -20.68
N ASP A 70 -8.87 -10.06 -20.34
CA ASP A 70 -8.51 -11.08 -21.34
C ASP A 70 -8.65 -12.48 -20.77
N ARG A 71 -9.13 -13.41 -21.60
CA ARG A 71 -9.26 -14.84 -21.22
C ARG A 71 -7.94 -15.51 -20.89
N ALA A 72 -6.84 -14.94 -21.32
CA ALA A 72 -5.51 -15.42 -21.00
C ALA A 72 -5.12 -15.15 -19.54
N ILE A 73 -5.78 -14.22 -18.84
CA ILE A 73 -5.57 -13.97 -17.41
C ILE A 73 -6.21 -15.13 -16.64
N THR A 74 -5.40 -15.80 -15.82
CA THR A 74 -5.84 -16.98 -15.05
C THR A 74 -6.16 -16.63 -13.62
N SER A 75 -5.49 -15.64 -13.05
CA SER A 75 -5.75 -15.12 -11.70
C SER A 75 -5.02 -13.81 -11.48
N ASN A 76 -5.38 -13.11 -10.41
CA ASN A 76 -4.59 -11.99 -9.93
C ASN A 76 -4.47 -12.01 -8.40
N ILE A 77 -3.33 -11.51 -7.89
CA ILE A 77 -3.10 -11.27 -6.47
C ILE A 77 -2.88 -9.77 -6.32
N THR A 78 -3.87 -9.10 -5.76
CA THR A 78 -3.90 -7.64 -5.66
C THR A 78 -3.88 -7.22 -4.19
N ARG A 79 -3.11 -6.20 -3.88
CA ARG A 79 -3.06 -5.56 -2.56
C ARG A 79 -3.41 -4.09 -2.71
N VAL A 80 -4.21 -3.59 -1.78
CA VAL A 80 -4.62 -2.19 -1.75
C VAL A 80 -3.75 -1.43 -0.77
N ARG A 81 -3.32 -0.24 -1.14
CA ARG A 81 -2.67 0.73 -0.25
C ARG A 81 -3.41 2.05 -0.33
N ILE A 82 -3.70 2.60 0.81
CA ILE A 82 -4.25 3.94 0.94
C ILE A 82 -3.12 4.92 1.25
N ARG A 83 -3.22 6.12 0.70
CA ARG A 83 -2.22 7.17 0.94
C ARG A 83 -2.84 8.54 1.09
N ARG A 84 -2.15 9.39 1.81
CA ARG A 84 -2.45 10.81 1.96
C ARG A 84 -1.19 11.63 1.89
N ASN A 85 -1.34 12.82 1.36
CA ASN A 85 -0.27 13.80 1.34
C ASN A 85 -0.34 14.69 2.59
N LEU A 86 0.78 14.83 3.26
CA LEU A 86 1.03 15.80 4.31
C LEU A 86 1.85 16.92 3.67
N ARG A 87 1.35 18.16 3.72
CA ARG A 87 2.12 19.33 3.32
C ARG A 87 2.89 19.85 4.53
N ALA A 88 4.21 19.71 4.48
CA ALA A 88 5.08 20.13 5.57
C ALA A 88 5.25 21.64 5.60
N LEU A 89 5.21 22.21 6.80
CA LEU A 89 5.62 23.59 7.05
C LEU A 89 7.14 23.60 7.29
N ILE A 90 7.90 23.88 6.25
CA ILE A 90 9.36 23.79 6.29
C ILE A 90 9.94 24.81 7.28
N ASN A 91 10.89 24.36 8.12
CA ASN A 91 11.55 25.15 9.16
C ASN A 91 10.61 25.76 10.20
N GLN A 92 9.43 25.16 10.39
CA GLN A 92 8.47 25.54 11.41
C GLN A 92 8.08 24.33 12.25
N GLU A 93 7.92 24.53 13.55
CA GLU A 93 7.36 23.51 14.42
C GLU A 93 5.86 23.40 14.16
N ALA A 94 5.40 22.20 13.78
CA ALA A 94 4.00 21.94 13.49
C ALA A 94 3.60 20.53 13.93
N GLN A 95 2.32 20.40 14.25
CA GLN A 95 1.66 19.11 14.47
C GLN A 95 0.80 18.79 13.26
N TYR A 96 0.83 17.54 12.84
CA TYR A 96 0.09 17.08 11.67
C TYR A 96 -0.83 15.93 12.03
N GLU A 97 -2.01 15.93 11.44
CA GLU A 97 -3.00 14.87 11.60
C GLU A 97 -3.46 14.39 10.22
N LEU A 98 -3.38 13.10 9.98
CA LEU A 98 -3.81 12.43 8.76
C LEU A 98 -4.92 11.43 9.08
N CYS A 99 -6.15 11.77 8.71
CA CYS A 99 -7.31 10.92 8.89
C CYS A 99 -7.60 10.13 7.62
N PHE A 100 -7.32 8.84 7.60
CA PHE A 100 -7.66 7.96 6.47
C PHE A 100 -9.09 7.43 6.57
N GLY A 101 -9.69 7.42 7.77
CA GLY A 101 -11.06 6.97 7.99
C GLY A 101 -11.32 5.49 7.69
N ASN A 102 -10.27 4.74 7.46
CA ASN A 102 -10.29 3.31 7.22
C ASN A 102 -9.36 2.63 8.21
N ARG A 103 -9.83 1.57 8.87
CA ARG A 103 -9.02 0.83 9.82
C ARG A 103 -7.74 0.34 9.16
N PHE A 104 -6.64 0.44 9.86
CA PHE A 104 -5.35 -0.05 9.37
C PHE A 104 -5.13 -1.51 9.77
N HIS A 105 -4.47 -2.24 8.90
CA HIS A 105 -3.94 -3.55 9.24
C HIS A 105 -2.87 -3.41 10.33
N VAL A 106 -2.95 -4.22 11.38
CA VAL A 106 -1.94 -4.24 12.45
C VAL A 106 -0.94 -5.35 12.17
N ASN A 107 0.29 -4.96 11.90
CA ASN A 107 1.40 -5.90 11.81
C ASN A 107 2.14 -5.89 13.15
N SER A 108 2.24 -7.02 13.83
CA SER A 108 2.93 -7.12 15.13
C SER A 108 4.40 -6.66 15.10
N ALA A 109 5.04 -6.74 13.94
CA ALA A 109 6.40 -6.24 13.72
C ALA A 109 6.44 -4.72 13.42
N GLY A 110 5.30 -4.04 13.28
CA GLY A 110 5.22 -2.67 12.78
C GLY A 110 5.40 -2.57 11.27
N PHE A 111 5.81 -1.40 10.79
CA PHE A 111 6.10 -1.10 9.38
C PHE A 111 4.87 -1.14 8.44
N ASN A 112 3.66 -0.99 8.96
CA ASN A 112 2.49 -0.78 8.13
C ASN A 112 2.46 0.64 7.58
N ILE A 113 2.69 1.64 8.45
CA ILE A 113 2.80 3.04 8.03
C ILE A 113 4.18 3.28 7.41
N LYS A 114 4.18 3.90 6.23
CA LYS A 114 5.40 4.29 5.53
C LYS A 114 5.23 5.66 4.91
N SER A 115 6.31 6.43 4.85
CA SER A 115 6.30 7.74 4.19
C SER A 115 7.35 7.83 3.09
N THR A 116 7.25 8.87 2.29
CA THR A 116 8.39 9.38 1.51
C THR A 116 9.40 10.03 2.43
N GLY A 117 10.62 10.20 1.94
CA GLY A 117 11.73 10.74 2.71
C GLY A 117 11.57 12.22 3.04
N PHE A 118 12.07 12.61 4.20
CA PHE A 118 12.16 14.00 4.67
C PHE A 118 13.34 14.12 5.65
N THR A 119 13.73 15.35 5.94
CA THR A 119 14.76 15.63 6.96
C THR A 119 14.17 16.45 8.11
N ILE A 120 14.73 16.27 9.29
CA ILE A 120 14.31 16.99 10.50
C ILE A 120 15.50 17.73 11.11
N ILE A 121 15.20 18.66 12.02
CA ILE A 121 16.25 19.35 12.77
C ILE A 121 17.13 18.34 13.52
N ASN A 122 18.43 18.55 13.51
CA ASN A 122 19.45 17.69 14.12
C ASN A 122 19.66 16.30 13.46
N GLU A 123 18.96 15.97 12.37
CA GLU A 123 19.22 14.78 11.58
C GLU A 123 19.20 15.16 10.08
N PRO A 124 20.41 15.36 9.49
CA PRO A 124 20.52 15.77 8.08
C PRO A 124 20.24 14.64 7.10
N ASP A 125 20.29 13.38 7.57
CA ASP A 125 20.01 12.23 6.74
C ASP A 125 18.51 12.08 6.48
N ILE A 126 18.16 11.44 5.36
CA ILE A 126 16.77 11.19 4.99
C ILE A 126 16.14 10.24 5.98
N CYS A 127 15.04 10.68 6.58
CA CYS A 127 14.21 9.96 7.51
C CYS A 127 12.88 9.55 6.89
N TYR A 128 12.22 8.57 7.51
CA TYR A 128 10.92 8.05 7.11
C TYR A 128 10.02 7.84 8.33
N LEU A 129 8.72 7.92 8.14
CA LEU A 129 7.75 7.54 9.16
C LEU A 129 7.50 6.03 9.13
N THR A 130 7.34 5.45 10.31
CA THR A 130 6.86 4.08 10.49
C THR A 130 6.08 3.98 11.79
N ASP A 131 5.34 2.88 11.97
CA ASP A 131 4.57 2.59 13.16
C ASP A 131 5.23 1.51 14.01
N ILE A 132 5.03 1.61 15.31
CA ILE A 132 5.38 0.60 16.30
C ILE A 132 4.10 0.30 17.10
N PRO A 133 3.43 -0.83 16.84
CA PRO A 133 2.15 -1.13 17.47
C PRO A 133 2.31 -1.41 18.97
N ASN A 134 1.34 -0.97 19.74
CA ASN A 134 1.21 -1.34 21.14
C ASN A 134 0.63 -2.76 21.27
N ALA A 135 0.82 -3.37 22.45
CA ALA A 135 0.33 -4.72 22.72
C ALA A 135 -1.20 -4.87 22.62
N ASP A 136 -1.94 -3.77 22.70
CA ASP A 136 -3.41 -3.74 22.58
C ASP A 136 -3.90 -3.91 21.13
N GLY A 137 -3.01 -3.76 20.13
CA GLY A 137 -3.33 -3.79 18.71
C GLY A 137 -4.32 -2.71 18.24
N ARG A 138 -4.58 -1.71 19.08
CA ARG A 138 -5.52 -0.61 18.76
C ARG A 138 -4.80 0.67 18.43
N THR A 139 -3.70 0.90 19.13
CA THR A 139 -2.87 2.10 18.99
C THR A 139 -1.41 1.70 18.78
N GLY A 140 -0.60 2.65 18.36
CA GLY A 140 0.84 2.47 18.21
C GLY A 140 1.56 3.81 18.28
N ALA A 141 2.87 3.76 18.52
CA ALA A 141 3.71 4.94 18.39
C ALA A 141 4.02 5.18 16.91
N LEU A 142 3.97 6.44 16.47
CA LEU A 142 4.54 6.86 15.21
C LEU A 142 6.03 7.14 15.45
N ALA A 143 6.90 6.45 14.75
CA ALA A 143 8.35 6.58 14.87
C ALA A 143 8.95 7.23 13.63
N ILE A 144 10.04 7.95 13.82
CA ILE A 144 10.91 8.44 12.75
C ILE A 144 12.15 7.54 12.71
N VAL A 145 12.40 7.01 11.52
CA VAL A 145 13.48 6.03 11.29
C VAL A 145 14.32 6.43 10.09
N LYS A 146 15.55 5.93 10.04
CA LYS A 146 16.41 6.04 8.86
C LYS A 146 17.00 4.68 8.49
N PRO A 147 17.19 4.39 7.18
CA PRO A 147 17.89 3.20 6.75
C PRO A 147 19.37 3.31 7.07
N ILE A 148 19.97 2.19 7.41
CA ILE A 148 21.44 2.03 7.52
C ILE A 148 21.90 1.49 6.16
N GLU A 149 22.67 2.30 5.41
CA GLU A 149 23.07 1.97 4.04
C GLU A 149 23.87 0.67 3.96
N GLU A 150 24.70 0.39 4.98
CA GLU A 150 25.60 -0.77 4.98
C GLU A 150 24.89 -2.11 5.22
N THR A 151 23.82 -2.13 6.04
CA THR A 151 23.13 -3.37 6.44
C THR A 151 21.74 -3.50 5.86
N GLY A 152 21.15 -2.40 5.36
CA GLY A 152 19.74 -2.33 4.96
C GLY A 152 18.77 -2.37 6.15
N GLU A 153 19.29 -2.38 7.37
CA GLU A 153 18.48 -2.31 8.59
C GLU A 153 17.96 -0.89 8.83
N THR A 154 16.99 -0.78 9.70
CA THR A 154 16.35 0.50 10.03
C THR A 154 16.74 0.93 11.43
N ARG A 155 17.31 2.13 11.57
CA ARG A 155 17.61 2.74 12.85
C ARG A 155 16.48 3.68 13.27
N ILE A 156 16.04 3.57 14.52
CA ILE A 156 15.09 4.51 15.11
C ILE A 156 15.82 5.82 15.47
N VAL A 157 15.35 6.92 14.92
CA VAL A 157 15.80 8.29 15.24
C VAL A 157 14.96 8.84 16.38
N ILE A 158 13.63 8.76 16.26
CA ILE A 158 12.67 9.16 17.30
C ILE A 158 11.65 8.04 17.45
N GLY A 159 11.64 7.37 18.59
CA GLY A 159 10.78 6.20 18.83
C GLY A 159 9.31 6.56 19.11
N SER A 160 9.02 7.80 19.49
CA SER A 160 7.67 8.30 19.75
C SER A 160 7.54 9.72 19.23
N ALA A 161 7.48 9.87 17.91
CA ALA A 161 7.24 11.15 17.24
C ALA A 161 5.75 11.46 17.13
N GLY A 162 4.87 10.51 17.48
CA GLY A 162 3.44 10.68 17.39
C GLY A 162 2.66 9.43 17.76
N LEU A 163 1.41 9.39 17.32
CA LEU A 163 0.45 8.33 17.61
C LEU A 163 -0.16 7.78 16.31
N VAL A 164 -0.42 6.49 16.30
CA VAL A 164 -1.25 5.82 15.29
C VAL A 164 -2.46 5.21 15.97
N ASP A 165 -3.66 5.53 15.51
CA ASP A 165 -4.92 4.87 15.88
C ASP A 165 -5.33 3.95 14.73
N TYR A 166 -5.10 2.64 14.89
CA TYR A 166 -5.41 1.66 13.85
C TYR A 166 -6.91 1.47 13.63
N ILE A 167 -7.72 1.70 14.67
CA ILE A 167 -9.17 1.53 14.60
C ILE A 167 -9.82 2.65 13.80
N LYS A 168 -9.39 3.88 14.04
CA LYS A 168 -9.91 5.04 13.33
C LYS A 168 -9.23 5.25 11.97
N GLY A 169 -8.02 4.70 11.80
CA GLY A 169 -7.19 4.99 10.65
C GLY A 169 -6.66 6.42 10.69
N GLU A 170 -6.10 6.80 11.83
CA GLU A 170 -5.53 8.13 12.06
C GLU A 170 -4.04 8.04 12.37
N VAL A 171 -3.28 8.97 11.82
CA VAL A 171 -1.85 9.15 12.08
C VAL A 171 -1.64 10.58 12.55
N ILE A 172 -1.09 10.73 13.74
CA ILE A 172 -0.77 12.03 14.34
C ILE A 172 0.74 12.12 14.47
N LEU A 173 1.35 13.09 13.80
CA LEU A 173 2.74 13.48 14.00
C LEU A 173 2.72 14.65 14.98
N THR A 174 3.33 14.49 16.14
CA THR A 174 3.44 15.56 17.15
C THR A 174 4.40 16.64 16.65
N THR A 175 4.53 17.73 17.42
CA THR A 175 5.34 18.89 17.05
C THR A 175 6.72 18.46 16.57
N THR A 176 6.94 18.60 15.28
CA THR A 176 8.19 18.22 14.60
C THR A 176 8.60 19.34 13.67
N LEU A 177 9.88 19.69 13.68
CA LEU A 177 10.47 20.64 12.76
C LEU A 177 11.06 19.91 11.57
N ILE A 178 10.36 19.97 10.44
CA ILE A 178 10.78 19.38 9.16
C ILE A 178 11.60 20.42 8.41
N THR A 179 12.78 20.05 7.95
CA THR A 179 13.71 20.96 7.27
C THR A 179 13.67 20.85 5.75
N SER A 180 13.38 19.66 5.22
CA SER A 180 13.14 19.46 3.78
C SER A 180 12.35 18.19 3.51
N THR A 181 11.85 18.03 2.29
CA THR A 181 11.19 16.83 1.79
C THR A 181 11.86 16.34 0.51
N VAL A 182 11.82 15.04 0.26
CA VAL A 182 12.35 14.45 -0.97
C VAL A 182 11.43 14.73 -2.17
N LEU A 183 10.13 14.80 -1.93
CA LEU A 183 9.17 15.20 -2.95
C LEU A 183 9.12 16.73 -3.07
N ASN A 184 8.78 17.21 -4.27
CA ASN A 184 8.53 18.62 -4.52
C ASN A 184 7.30 19.11 -3.74
N ASP A 185 7.15 20.44 -3.65
CA ASP A 185 5.99 21.12 -3.05
C ASP A 185 5.82 20.86 -1.53
N ASP A 186 6.92 20.53 -0.84
CA ASP A 186 6.91 20.26 0.60
C ASP A 186 5.96 19.13 1.02
N ILE A 187 5.78 18.15 0.13
CA ILE A 187 4.88 17.02 0.34
C ILE A 187 5.63 15.83 0.93
N ILE A 188 5.05 15.26 2.00
CA ILE A 188 5.37 13.92 2.51
C ILE A 188 4.16 13.04 2.22
N GLU A 189 4.33 12.05 1.35
CA GLU A 189 3.30 11.05 1.09
C GLU A 189 3.35 9.99 2.18
N VAL A 190 2.25 9.79 2.88
CA VAL A 190 2.10 8.77 3.92
C VAL A 190 1.14 7.69 3.42
N GLN A 191 1.54 6.44 3.51
CA GLN A 191 0.79 5.29 3.03
C GLN A 191 0.60 4.25 4.13
N ALA A 192 -0.51 3.51 4.04
CA ALA A 192 -0.83 2.41 4.92
C ALA A 192 -1.55 1.28 4.18
N PHE A 193 -1.45 0.06 4.71
CA PHE A 193 -2.34 -1.03 4.32
C PHE A 193 -3.60 -0.97 5.18
N PRO A 194 -4.79 -0.91 4.59
CA PRO A 194 -6.03 -1.00 5.33
C PRO A 194 -6.25 -2.43 5.86
N GLU A 195 -7.04 -2.58 6.92
CA GLU A 195 -7.45 -3.89 7.44
C GLU A 195 -8.34 -4.63 6.43
N SER A 196 -9.28 -3.90 5.82
CA SER A 196 -10.09 -4.38 4.70
C SER A 196 -9.53 -3.89 3.39
N ASN A 197 -9.52 -4.73 2.36
CA ASN A 197 -9.19 -4.30 1.01
C ASN A 197 -10.27 -3.40 0.38
N ASP A 198 -11.48 -3.35 0.95
CA ASP A 198 -12.49 -2.36 0.59
C ASP A 198 -12.18 -1.04 1.31
N VAL A 199 -12.12 0.05 0.54
CA VAL A 199 -11.85 1.38 1.08
C VAL A 199 -13.08 2.27 0.91
N VAL A 200 -13.43 2.96 1.98
CA VAL A 200 -14.58 3.85 2.02
C VAL A 200 -14.09 5.28 2.14
N GLY A 201 -14.48 6.14 1.21
CA GLY A 201 -14.26 7.58 1.33
C GLY A 201 -15.04 8.16 2.51
N LEU A 202 -14.42 9.06 3.26
CA LEU A 202 -15.12 9.85 4.25
C LEU A 202 -16.09 10.82 3.55
N LYS A 203 -17.15 11.24 4.25
CA LYS A 203 -18.18 12.13 3.68
C LYS A 203 -17.61 13.43 3.10
N ASP A 204 -16.51 13.89 3.66
CA ASP A 204 -15.86 15.15 3.31
C ASP A 204 -14.57 14.94 2.48
N LEU A 205 -14.28 13.70 2.07
CA LEU A 205 -13.09 13.36 1.33
C LEU A 205 -13.43 12.68 0.01
N TYR A 206 -12.70 13.08 -1.03
CA TYR A 206 -12.69 12.38 -2.30
C TYR A 206 -11.83 11.14 -2.20
N LEU A 207 -12.32 10.05 -2.80
CA LEU A 207 -11.54 8.86 -3.04
C LEU A 207 -11.03 8.91 -4.49
N GLU A 208 -9.73 8.86 -4.67
CA GLU A 208 -9.08 8.81 -5.98
C GLU A 208 -8.29 7.52 -6.11
N PHE A 209 -8.56 6.77 -7.15
CA PHE A 209 -7.76 5.59 -7.48
C PHE A 209 -6.67 5.98 -8.48
N ASP A 210 -5.42 6.04 -8.02
CA ASP A 210 -4.28 6.47 -8.82
C ASP A 210 -3.64 5.27 -9.52
N VAL A 211 -4.10 5.03 -10.74
CA VAL A 211 -3.57 3.95 -11.59
C VAL A 211 -2.12 4.20 -11.97
N SER A 212 -1.71 5.47 -12.14
CA SER A 212 -0.35 5.83 -12.57
C SER A 212 0.72 5.41 -11.57
N LYS A 213 0.36 5.36 -10.28
CA LYS A 213 1.23 4.93 -9.18
C LYS A 213 0.96 3.49 -8.72
N SER A 214 0.02 2.81 -9.36
CA SER A 214 -0.25 1.40 -9.14
C SER A 214 0.81 0.53 -9.81
N THR A 215 1.15 -0.59 -9.20
CA THR A 215 2.14 -1.51 -9.74
C THR A 215 1.42 -2.73 -10.31
N ILE A 216 1.62 -2.99 -11.61
CA ILE A 216 1.07 -4.16 -12.29
C ILE A 216 2.24 -5.02 -12.76
N ASN A 217 2.39 -6.18 -12.15
CA ASN A 217 3.40 -7.17 -12.50
C ASN A 217 2.74 -8.31 -13.27
N MET A 218 3.18 -8.52 -14.49
CA MET A 218 2.74 -9.65 -15.31
C MET A 218 3.57 -10.87 -14.96
N VAL A 219 2.92 -11.93 -14.50
CA VAL A 219 3.54 -13.18 -14.07
C VAL A 219 3.04 -14.32 -14.95
N LYS A 220 3.99 -15.05 -15.55
CA LYS A 220 3.64 -16.22 -16.34
C LYS A 220 3.10 -17.33 -15.45
N ASP A 221 1.89 -17.78 -15.75
CA ASP A 221 1.32 -18.95 -15.10
C ASP A 221 1.84 -20.23 -15.76
N THR A 222 2.77 -20.89 -15.10
CA THR A 222 3.44 -22.09 -15.61
C THR A 222 2.53 -23.31 -15.59
N ILE A 223 1.50 -23.33 -14.75
CA ILE A 223 0.56 -24.44 -14.64
C ILE A 223 -0.44 -24.41 -15.77
N SER A 224 -1.10 -23.29 -16.00
CA SER A 224 -2.12 -23.13 -17.02
C SER A 224 -1.53 -23.02 -18.43
N SER A 225 -0.28 -22.60 -18.58
CA SER A 225 0.44 -22.52 -19.85
C SER A 225 0.80 -23.89 -20.43
N GLY A 226 0.53 -24.98 -19.73
CA GLY A 226 0.94 -26.32 -20.15
C GLY A 226 2.45 -26.51 -20.19
N GLU A 227 3.22 -25.51 -19.82
CA GLU A 227 4.62 -25.62 -19.51
C GLU A 227 4.74 -26.38 -18.19
N LYS A 228 4.25 -27.60 -18.20
CA LYS A 228 4.75 -28.57 -17.27
C LYS A 228 6.23 -28.44 -17.38
N ILE A 229 6.80 -27.98 -16.37
CA ILE A 229 8.15 -28.07 -15.96
C ILE A 229 8.69 -29.43 -16.38
N SER A 230 8.90 -29.55 -17.67
CA SER A 230 9.63 -30.67 -18.24
C SER A 230 11.05 -30.44 -17.82
N GLY A 231 11.47 -31.10 -16.75
CA GLY A 231 12.83 -31.05 -16.25
C GLY A 231 13.03 -30.56 -14.84
N VAL A 232 12.11 -29.80 -14.27
CA VAL A 232 12.08 -29.63 -12.80
C VAL A 232 10.99 -30.56 -12.29
N GLY A 233 11.35 -31.81 -12.10
CA GLY A 233 10.44 -32.76 -11.47
C GLY A 233 10.02 -32.19 -10.14
N PHE A 234 8.79 -31.70 -10.02
CA PHE A 234 8.10 -31.75 -8.77
C PHE A 234 8.00 -33.24 -8.43
N LYS A 235 9.00 -33.74 -7.70
CA LYS A 235 8.77 -34.91 -6.90
C LYS A 235 7.70 -34.49 -5.91
N VAL A 236 6.46 -34.80 -6.20
CA VAL A 236 5.45 -34.90 -5.18
C VAL A 236 5.88 -36.06 -4.31
N THR A 237 6.77 -35.81 -3.39
CA THR A 237 7.00 -36.70 -2.27
C THR A 237 5.73 -36.57 -1.45
N SER A 238 4.88 -37.59 -1.56
CA SER A 238 3.76 -37.72 -0.65
C SER A 238 4.30 -37.59 0.77
N SER A 239 3.83 -36.58 1.50
CA SER A 239 4.17 -36.40 2.92
C SER A 239 3.56 -37.49 3.79
N TYR A 240 2.84 -38.45 3.20
CA TYR A 240 2.24 -39.60 3.86
C TYR A 240 2.80 -40.88 3.29
N SER A 241 3.23 -41.77 4.15
CA SER A 241 3.53 -43.16 3.82
C SER A 241 2.80 -44.02 4.83
N ASN A 242 1.96 -44.94 4.35
CA ASN A 242 1.13 -45.82 5.18
C ASN A 242 0.20 -45.10 6.17
N GLY A 243 -0.31 -43.92 5.82
CA GLY A 243 -1.18 -43.12 6.69
C GLY A 243 -0.44 -42.28 7.74
N GLU A 244 0.87 -42.31 7.79
CA GLU A 244 1.69 -41.51 8.68
C GLU A 244 2.38 -40.34 7.95
N LEU A 245 2.41 -39.18 8.60
CA LEU A 245 3.09 -37.99 8.10
C LEU A 245 4.61 -38.18 8.21
N LYS A 246 5.30 -38.29 7.07
CA LYS A 246 6.77 -38.24 7.05
C LYS A 246 7.23 -36.80 6.90
N ARG A 247 7.90 -36.30 7.93
CA ARG A 247 8.71 -35.08 7.83
C ARG A 247 10.05 -35.46 7.21
N GLY A 248 10.28 -34.94 5.98
CA GLY A 248 11.59 -34.97 5.34
C GLY A 248 12.42 -33.77 5.79
#